data_4d41e808ed3b402b3dccd525a193b569
#
_entry.id   4d41e808ed3b402b3dccd525a193b569
#
_cell.length_a   1.000
_cell.length_b   1.000
_cell.length_c   1.000
_cell.angle_alpha   90.00
_cell.angle_beta   90.00
_cell.angle_gamma   90.00
#
_symmetry.space_group_name_H-M   'P 1'
#
loop_
_entity.id
_entity.type
_entity.pdbx_description
1 polymer ?
#
loop_
_entity_poly.entity_id
_entity_poly.type
_entity_poly.pdbx_seq_one_letter_code
_entity_poly.pdbx_strand_id
1 'polypeptide(L)'
;MPAYAVWFGINFLMPDFTKVALVTGAGSGIGRTVALGLLGAGYQVVLAGRRTEALQETVAMAATSKASALPVPTDITDPAAVRALFSQTEQAFGRLDLLFNNAGVGIPSAELEDVTAEQWQRVVQTNLSGPFFCTQEAFRLMKRQTPQGGRIINNGSISAHVPRPNSAPYTATKHAVTGLTRSTSLDGRKYNIACGQIDIGNAATEMAMRIAEGVPQADGSIRPEPLIDPSIVADAVLYMASLPLNANVQFMTVMATKMPFIGRG
;
A
#
# COMPACT_ATOMS: atom_id res chain seq x y z
N MET A 1 -4.08 15.08 24.51
CA MET A 1 -4.67 13.75 24.71
C MET A 1 -4.93 13.17 23.32
N PRO A 2 -4.44 12.00 22.96
CA PRO A 2 -4.72 11.42 21.63
C PRO A 2 -6.18 10.96 21.59
N ALA A 3 -6.95 11.53 20.68
CA ALA A 3 -8.39 11.32 20.53
C ALA A 3 -8.82 9.92 20.03
N TYR A 4 -7.93 8.99 19.91
CA TYR A 4 -8.20 7.65 19.33
C TYR A 4 -8.24 6.50 20.33
N ALA A 5 -8.15 6.78 21.63
CA ALA A 5 -8.12 5.74 22.67
C ALA A 5 -9.50 5.31 23.21
N VAL A 6 -10.62 5.79 22.66
CA VAL A 6 -11.94 5.65 23.32
C VAL A 6 -12.95 4.82 22.50
N TRP A 7 -12.59 4.17 21.39
CA TRP A 7 -13.64 3.61 20.54
C TRP A 7 -14.08 2.17 20.82
N PHE A 8 -13.47 1.35 21.67
CA PHE A 8 -14.00 -0.02 21.86
C PHE A 8 -13.70 -0.68 23.20
N GLY A 9 -13.47 -0.05 24.32
CA GLY A 9 -13.48 -0.76 25.63
C GLY A 9 -12.68 -2.10 25.71
N ILE A 10 -11.93 -2.45 24.66
CA ILE A 10 -11.07 -3.61 24.59
C ILE A 10 -9.68 -3.12 24.96
N ASN A 11 -9.21 -3.44 26.16
CA ASN A 11 -7.81 -3.30 26.54
C ASN A 11 -6.97 -4.22 25.65
N PHE A 12 -6.57 -3.72 24.47
CA PHE A 12 -5.45 -4.36 23.77
C PHE A 12 -4.22 -4.13 24.64
N LEU A 13 -3.66 -5.20 25.20
CA LEU A 13 -2.31 -5.15 25.75
C LEU A 13 -1.41 -4.58 24.66
N MET A 14 -0.99 -3.33 24.83
CA MET A 14 0.00 -2.72 23.95
C MET A 14 1.26 -3.58 24.04
N PRO A 15 1.84 -3.99 22.92
CA PRO A 15 3.09 -4.75 22.99
C PRO A 15 4.15 -3.92 23.70
N ASP A 16 4.98 -4.55 24.51
CA ASP A 16 6.09 -3.91 25.24
C ASP A 16 7.18 -3.32 24.31
N PHE A 17 6.93 -3.28 23.01
CA PHE A 17 7.85 -2.76 22.00
C PHE A 17 7.12 -1.87 20.98
N THR A 18 7.86 -0.93 20.41
CA THR A 18 7.37 -0.07 19.32
C THR A 18 7.25 -0.88 18.03
N LYS A 19 6.07 -0.87 17.42
CA LYS A 19 5.83 -1.55 16.14
C LYS A 19 6.58 -0.88 14.99
N VAL A 20 7.07 -1.67 14.05
CA VAL A 20 7.80 -1.23 12.87
C VAL A 20 6.95 -1.45 11.61
N ALA A 21 6.82 -0.42 10.80
CA ALA A 21 6.16 -0.47 9.51
C ALA A 21 7.13 -0.15 8.37
N LEU A 22 6.92 -0.79 7.21
CA LEU A 22 7.59 -0.46 5.97
C LEU A 22 6.53 -0.08 4.94
N VAL A 23 6.67 1.10 4.34
CA VAL A 23 5.75 1.63 3.32
C VAL A 23 6.51 1.82 2.02
N THR A 24 6.09 1.11 0.96
CA THR A 24 6.65 1.33 -0.38
C THR A 24 5.93 2.47 -1.10
N GLY A 25 6.67 3.25 -1.89
CA GLY A 25 6.11 4.45 -2.53
C GLY A 25 5.78 5.57 -1.53
N ALA A 26 6.54 5.66 -0.42
CA ALA A 26 6.29 6.56 0.70
C ALA A 26 6.61 8.04 0.42
N GLY A 27 7.17 8.37 -0.74
CA GLY A 27 7.57 9.74 -1.07
C GLY A 27 6.45 10.64 -1.61
N SER A 28 5.22 10.12 -1.86
CA SER A 28 4.11 10.93 -2.37
C SER A 28 2.75 10.24 -2.17
N GLY A 29 1.67 10.99 -2.39
CA GLY A 29 0.31 10.48 -2.45
C GLY A 29 -0.09 9.59 -1.27
N ILE A 30 -0.78 8.49 -1.54
CA ILE A 30 -1.27 7.55 -0.54
C ILE A 30 -0.14 7.03 0.36
N GLY A 31 1.01 6.66 -0.22
CA GLY A 31 2.14 6.14 0.55
C GLY A 31 2.67 7.13 1.58
N ARG A 32 2.82 8.41 1.20
CA ARG A 32 3.19 9.50 2.11
C ARG A 32 2.15 9.66 3.23
N THR A 33 0.88 9.74 2.86
CA THR A 33 -0.20 9.96 3.83
C THR A 33 -0.31 8.80 4.83
N VAL A 34 -0.20 7.56 4.36
CA VAL A 34 -0.19 6.37 5.23
C VAL A 34 1.03 6.35 6.13
N ALA A 35 2.22 6.67 5.60
CA ALA A 35 3.45 6.73 6.39
C ALA A 35 3.36 7.76 7.52
N LEU A 36 2.85 8.96 7.23
CA LEU A 36 2.61 10.00 8.24
C LEU A 36 1.57 9.57 9.28
N GLY A 37 0.49 8.92 8.86
CA GLY A 37 -0.50 8.36 9.78
C GLY A 37 0.08 7.30 10.72
N LEU A 38 0.92 6.39 10.21
CA LEU A 38 1.61 5.37 11.00
C LEU A 38 2.60 5.99 12.00
N LEU A 39 3.38 7.00 11.58
CA LEU A 39 4.25 7.77 12.47
C LEU A 39 3.45 8.45 13.58
N GLY A 40 2.31 9.08 13.24
CA GLY A 40 1.41 9.68 14.20
C GLY A 40 0.80 8.67 15.18
N ALA A 41 0.61 7.42 14.75
CA ALA A 41 0.14 6.31 15.58
C ALA A 41 1.26 5.65 16.41
N GLY A 42 2.49 6.16 16.36
CA GLY A 42 3.62 5.70 17.18
C GLY A 42 4.44 4.56 16.58
N TYR A 43 4.27 4.24 15.29
CA TYR A 43 5.14 3.29 14.61
C TYR A 43 6.51 3.91 14.32
N GLN A 44 7.55 3.08 14.31
CA GLN A 44 8.77 3.33 13.55
C GLN A 44 8.49 2.99 12.08
N VAL A 45 8.83 3.90 11.15
CA VAL A 45 8.42 3.71 9.75
C VAL A 45 9.61 3.79 8.80
N VAL A 46 9.82 2.72 8.04
CA VAL A 46 10.75 2.70 6.91
C VAL A 46 10.01 3.22 5.68
N LEU A 47 10.56 4.30 5.10
CA LEU A 47 10.02 4.99 3.94
C LEU A 47 10.79 4.54 2.71
N ALA A 48 10.21 3.63 1.91
CA ALA A 48 10.87 3.12 0.70
C ALA A 48 10.32 3.80 -0.56
N GLY A 49 11.22 4.17 -1.48
CA GLY A 49 10.88 4.79 -2.75
C GLY A 49 12.14 5.21 -3.50
N ARG A 50 12.03 5.51 -4.80
CA ARG A 50 13.20 5.80 -5.65
C ARG A 50 13.80 7.18 -5.45
N ARG A 51 12.97 8.19 -5.11
CA ARG A 51 13.37 9.59 -5.03
C ARG A 51 13.75 9.94 -3.59
N THR A 52 15.03 10.16 -3.33
CA THR A 52 15.56 10.48 -2.00
C THR A 52 14.93 11.74 -1.44
N GLU A 53 14.84 12.80 -2.24
CA GLU A 53 14.31 14.10 -1.83
C GLU A 53 12.84 13.98 -1.38
N ALA A 54 12.03 13.23 -2.12
CA ALA A 54 10.61 13.02 -1.78
C ALA A 54 10.42 12.21 -0.47
N LEU A 55 11.34 11.30 -0.17
CA LEU A 55 11.34 10.59 1.11
C LEU A 55 11.76 11.52 2.26
N GLN A 56 12.78 12.37 2.03
CA GLN A 56 13.21 13.37 3.01
C GLN A 56 12.11 14.41 3.30
N GLU A 57 11.36 14.84 2.29
CA GLU A 57 10.18 15.68 2.49
C GLU A 57 9.16 15.00 3.41
N THR A 58 8.89 13.71 3.20
CA THR A 58 7.99 12.94 4.08
C THR A 58 8.51 12.90 5.52
N VAL A 59 9.83 12.70 5.71
CA VAL A 59 10.47 12.77 7.04
C VAL A 59 10.29 14.16 7.67
N ALA A 60 10.53 15.22 6.90
CA ALA A 60 10.39 16.59 7.38
C ALA A 60 8.95 16.93 7.82
N MET A 61 7.95 16.42 7.12
CA MET A 61 6.53 16.55 7.49
C MET A 61 6.18 15.82 8.80
N ALA A 62 6.95 14.79 9.17
CA ALA A 62 6.76 14.02 10.40
C ALA A 62 7.48 14.61 11.63
N ALA A 63 8.14 15.77 11.51
CA ALA A 63 9.04 16.36 12.52
C ALA A 63 8.44 16.56 13.92
N THR A 64 7.13 16.49 14.07
CA THR A 64 6.42 16.57 15.37
C THR A 64 6.19 15.21 16.02
N SER A 65 6.48 14.10 15.35
CA SER A 65 6.29 12.75 15.87
C SER A 65 7.52 12.30 16.67
N LYS A 66 7.28 11.65 17.82
CA LYS A 66 8.34 10.95 18.59
C LYS A 66 8.80 9.65 17.92
N ALA A 67 8.09 9.17 16.93
CA ALA A 67 8.43 7.96 16.19
C ALA A 67 9.59 8.23 15.21
N SER A 68 10.37 7.20 14.91
CA SER A 68 11.48 7.29 13.98
C SER A 68 11.03 7.01 12.56
N ALA A 69 11.44 7.87 11.62
CA ALA A 69 11.25 7.66 10.19
C ALA A 69 12.62 7.39 9.54
N LEU A 70 12.75 6.25 8.84
CA LEU A 70 13.96 5.86 8.14
C LEU A 70 13.73 5.90 6.62
N PRO A 71 14.24 6.91 5.90
CA PRO A 71 14.17 6.96 4.45
C PRO A 71 15.20 6.01 3.84
N VAL A 72 14.75 5.09 2.98
CA VAL A 72 15.62 4.14 2.27
C VAL A 72 15.33 4.23 0.77
N PRO A 73 16.15 4.90 -0.03
CA PRO A 73 16.00 4.94 -1.48
C PRO A 73 16.06 3.53 -2.07
N THR A 74 14.96 3.12 -2.70
CA THR A 74 14.81 1.73 -3.18
C THR A 74 13.98 1.68 -4.46
N ASP A 75 14.47 0.98 -5.47
CA ASP A 75 13.66 0.51 -6.58
C ASP A 75 13.16 -0.91 -6.25
N ILE A 76 11.86 -1.04 -6.02
CA ILE A 76 11.27 -2.34 -5.68
C ILE A 76 11.21 -3.32 -6.86
N THR A 77 11.55 -2.89 -8.07
CA THR A 77 11.65 -3.78 -9.23
C THR A 77 12.97 -4.55 -9.27
N ASP A 78 13.94 -4.12 -8.46
CA ASP A 78 15.23 -4.80 -8.28
C ASP A 78 15.21 -5.67 -7.00
N PRO A 79 15.26 -7.02 -7.13
CA PRO A 79 15.30 -7.90 -5.97
C PRO A 79 16.51 -7.72 -5.06
N ALA A 80 17.64 -7.22 -5.57
CA ALA A 80 18.81 -6.94 -4.75
C ALA A 80 18.61 -5.69 -3.89
N ALA A 81 18.04 -4.62 -4.48
CA ALA A 81 17.67 -3.42 -3.73
C ALA A 81 16.61 -3.72 -2.66
N VAL A 82 15.63 -4.60 -2.96
CA VAL A 82 14.63 -5.03 -1.96
C VAL A 82 15.30 -5.79 -0.81
N ARG A 83 16.20 -6.73 -1.08
CA ARG A 83 16.96 -7.39 0.01
C ARG A 83 17.74 -6.41 0.87
N ALA A 84 18.39 -5.42 0.27
CA ALA A 84 19.12 -4.39 0.99
C ALA A 84 18.18 -3.53 1.87
N LEU A 85 17.00 -3.17 1.37
CA LEU A 85 15.96 -2.46 2.11
C LEU A 85 15.55 -3.23 3.40
N PHE A 86 15.27 -4.52 3.27
CA PHE A 86 14.87 -5.32 4.43
C PHE A 86 16.03 -5.58 5.39
N SER A 87 17.25 -5.71 4.90
CA SER A 87 18.45 -5.77 5.75
C SER A 87 18.63 -4.49 6.58
N GLN A 88 18.47 -3.31 5.96
CA GLN A 88 18.53 -2.03 6.68
C GLN A 88 17.39 -1.90 7.68
N THR A 89 16.17 -2.36 7.34
CA THR A 89 15.04 -2.40 8.27
C THR A 89 15.36 -3.23 9.51
N GLU A 90 15.90 -4.42 9.31
CA GLU A 90 16.28 -5.33 10.40
C GLU A 90 17.41 -4.77 11.25
N GLN A 91 18.44 -4.17 10.61
CA GLN A 91 19.57 -3.55 11.32
C GLN A 91 19.11 -2.35 12.18
N ALA A 92 18.20 -1.54 11.68
CA ALA A 92 17.73 -0.34 12.39
C ALA A 92 16.74 -0.66 13.52
N PHE A 93 15.86 -1.61 13.32
CA PHE A 93 14.70 -1.82 14.20
C PHE A 93 14.53 -3.27 14.71
N GLY A 94 15.28 -4.22 14.19
CA GLY A 94 15.26 -5.62 14.61
C GLY A 94 14.03 -6.44 14.17
N ARG A 95 13.01 -5.79 13.60
CA ARG A 95 11.72 -6.42 13.27
C ARG A 95 10.94 -5.69 12.20
N LEU A 96 9.86 -6.32 11.73
CA LEU A 96 8.84 -5.71 10.87
C LEU A 96 7.46 -6.21 11.27
N ASP A 97 6.57 -5.31 11.68
CA ASP A 97 5.20 -5.65 12.11
C ASP A 97 4.18 -5.40 11.00
N LEU A 98 4.45 -4.44 10.11
CA LEU A 98 3.58 -4.08 9.00
C LEU A 98 4.38 -3.83 7.72
N LEU A 99 4.01 -4.50 6.64
CA LEU A 99 4.39 -4.13 5.27
C LEU A 99 3.17 -3.55 4.56
N PHE A 100 3.26 -2.31 4.09
CA PHE A 100 2.29 -1.74 3.16
C PHE A 100 2.88 -1.67 1.75
N ASN A 101 2.52 -2.62 0.90
CA ASN A 101 2.86 -2.67 -0.52
C ASN A 101 2.00 -1.65 -1.28
N ASN A 102 2.47 -0.42 -1.37
CA ASN A 102 1.73 0.68 -1.98
C ASN A 102 2.34 1.19 -3.30
N ALA A 103 3.64 1.04 -3.51
CA ALA A 103 4.26 1.52 -4.75
C ALA A 103 3.55 0.96 -5.98
N GLY A 104 3.22 1.84 -6.91
CA GLY A 104 2.54 1.47 -8.14
C GLY A 104 2.63 2.56 -9.20
N VAL A 105 2.45 2.18 -10.44
CA VAL A 105 2.44 3.07 -11.61
C VAL A 105 1.30 2.72 -12.54
N GLY A 106 0.85 3.70 -13.32
CA GLY A 106 0.00 3.51 -14.48
C GLY A 106 0.73 3.91 -15.75
N ILE A 107 0.04 3.79 -16.86
CA ILE A 107 0.40 4.38 -18.15
C ILE A 107 -0.65 5.41 -18.54
N PRO A 108 -0.36 6.36 -19.46
CA PRO A 108 -1.40 7.11 -20.13
C PRO A 108 -2.44 6.17 -20.76
N SER A 109 -3.69 6.61 -20.87
CA SER A 109 -4.73 5.87 -21.58
C SER A 109 -4.29 5.60 -23.01
N ALA A 110 -4.33 4.34 -23.44
CA ALA A 110 -3.92 3.90 -24.78
C ALA A 110 -4.83 2.76 -25.23
N GLU A 111 -5.12 2.70 -26.52
CA GLU A 111 -5.81 1.55 -27.11
C GLU A 111 -5.00 0.27 -26.86
N LEU A 112 -5.66 -0.87 -26.79
CA LEU A 112 -5.03 -2.12 -26.38
C LEU A 112 -3.84 -2.49 -27.28
N GLU A 113 -3.98 -2.33 -28.57
CA GLU A 113 -2.96 -2.61 -29.59
C GLU A 113 -1.78 -1.63 -29.56
N ASP A 114 -1.96 -0.43 -29.01
CA ASP A 114 -0.93 0.62 -28.92
C ASP A 114 -0.12 0.54 -27.61
N VAL A 115 -0.48 -0.34 -26.70
CA VAL A 115 0.30 -0.55 -25.46
C VAL A 115 1.62 -1.24 -25.80
N THR A 116 2.75 -0.53 -25.62
CA THR A 116 4.05 -1.10 -25.92
C THR A 116 4.48 -2.17 -24.91
N ALA A 117 5.38 -3.06 -25.33
CA ALA A 117 5.94 -4.09 -24.43
C ALA A 117 6.64 -3.47 -23.22
N GLU A 118 7.32 -2.34 -23.38
CA GLU A 118 8.01 -1.61 -22.29
C GLU A 118 7.01 -1.03 -21.30
N GLN A 119 5.89 -0.47 -21.77
CA GLN A 119 4.82 0.03 -20.91
C GLN A 119 4.21 -1.11 -20.09
N TRP A 120 3.91 -2.23 -20.75
CA TRP A 120 3.43 -3.45 -20.10
C TRP A 120 4.41 -3.92 -19.03
N GLN A 121 5.67 -4.13 -19.40
CA GLN A 121 6.71 -4.62 -18.48
C GLN A 121 6.91 -3.68 -17.28
N ARG A 122 6.94 -2.37 -17.50
CA ARG A 122 7.07 -1.39 -16.43
C ARG A 122 5.94 -1.52 -15.41
N VAL A 123 4.70 -1.68 -15.86
CA VAL A 123 3.55 -1.81 -14.96
C VAL A 123 3.60 -3.14 -14.21
N VAL A 124 3.90 -4.24 -14.89
CA VAL A 124 4.03 -5.58 -14.27
C VAL A 124 5.16 -5.59 -13.24
N GLN A 125 6.33 -5.09 -13.59
CA GLN A 125 7.48 -5.07 -12.67
C GLN A 125 7.19 -4.26 -11.41
N THR A 126 6.57 -3.08 -11.56
CA THR A 126 6.29 -2.22 -10.39
C THR A 126 5.11 -2.70 -9.57
N ASN A 127 3.97 -3.05 -10.23
CA ASN A 127 2.71 -3.29 -9.52
C ASN A 127 2.54 -4.73 -9.04
N LEU A 128 3.29 -5.68 -9.60
CA LEU A 128 3.16 -7.10 -9.29
C LEU A 128 4.47 -7.71 -8.78
N SER A 129 5.56 -7.63 -9.56
CA SER A 129 6.84 -8.23 -9.17
C SER A 129 7.41 -7.55 -7.92
N GLY A 130 7.36 -6.22 -7.83
CA GLY A 130 7.84 -5.47 -6.67
C GLY A 130 7.14 -5.85 -5.36
N PRO A 131 5.80 -5.83 -5.29
CA PRO A 131 5.05 -6.34 -4.13
C PRO A 131 5.37 -7.80 -3.79
N PHE A 132 5.60 -8.66 -4.79
CA PHE A 132 6.02 -10.04 -4.55
C PHE A 132 7.40 -10.10 -3.88
N PHE A 133 8.40 -9.37 -4.38
CA PHE A 133 9.74 -9.34 -3.78
C PHE A 133 9.71 -8.79 -2.34
N CYS A 134 8.97 -7.70 -2.11
CA CYS A 134 8.80 -7.15 -0.77
C CYS A 134 8.11 -8.15 0.17
N THR A 135 7.07 -8.84 -0.30
CA THR A 135 6.37 -9.88 0.45
C THR A 135 7.30 -11.04 0.80
N GLN A 136 8.15 -11.47 -0.14
CA GLN A 136 9.11 -12.55 0.09
C GLN A 136 10.10 -12.20 1.21
N GLU A 137 10.67 -10.99 1.21
CA GLU A 137 11.60 -10.56 2.27
C GLU A 137 10.86 -10.31 3.59
N ALA A 138 9.64 -9.77 3.57
CA ALA A 138 8.82 -9.65 4.76
C ALA A 138 8.56 -11.01 5.42
N PHE A 139 8.25 -12.04 4.64
CA PHE A 139 8.10 -13.39 5.15
C PHE A 139 9.37 -13.91 5.82
N ARG A 140 10.54 -13.67 5.22
CA ARG A 140 11.82 -14.08 5.82
C ARG A 140 12.04 -13.44 7.19
N LEU A 141 11.78 -12.14 7.30
CA LEU A 141 11.96 -11.39 8.54
C LEU A 141 10.89 -11.76 9.57
N MET A 142 9.62 -11.71 9.22
CA MET A 142 8.48 -11.99 10.11
C MET A 142 8.48 -13.42 10.67
N LYS A 143 9.06 -14.38 9.93
CA LYS A 143 9.18 -15.77 10.40
C LYS A 143 10.25 -15.96 11.48
N ARG A 144 11.35 -15.18 11.45
CA ARG A 144 12.48 -15.38 12.37
C ARG A 144 12.48 -14.40 13.55
N GLN A 145 11.73 -13.32 13.47
CA GLN A 145 11.64 -12.33 14.57
C GLN A 145 10.88 -12.89 15.79
N THR A 146 11.08 -12.24 16.93
CA THR A 146 10.39 -12.56 18.20
C THR A 146 9.67 -11.31 18.72
N PRO A 147 8.36 -11.35 18.99
CA PRO A 147 7.44 -12.43 18.65
C PRO A 147 7.32 -12.64 17.12
N GLN A 148 7.07 -13.90 16.71
CA GLN A 148 6.91 -14.27 15.31
C GLN A 148 5.60 -13.71 14.74
N GLY A 149 5.62 -13.32 13.47
CA GLY A 149 4.44 -12.87 12.73
C GLY A 149 4.51 -11.42 12.33
N GLY A 150 3.44 -10.94 11.71
CA GLY A 150 3.29 -9.58 11.21
C GLY A 150 2.11 -9.46 10.27
N ARG A 151 1.94 -8.29 9.67
CA ARG A 151 0.84 -8.01 8.75
C ARG A 151 1.36 -7.46 7.43
N ILE A 152 0.79 -7.93 6.34
CA ILE A 152 1.03 -7.42 4.99
C ILE A 152 -0.28 -6.85 4.46
N ILE A 153 -0.26 -5.62 3.99
CA ILE A 153 -1.40 -4.98 3.34
C ILE A 153 -0.98 -4.62 1.92
N ASN A 154 -1.70 -5.13 0.94
CA ASN A 154 -1.47 -4.82 -0.46
C ASN A 154 -2.41 -3.70 -0.91
N ASN A 155 -1.86 -2.67 -1.55
CA ASN A 155 -2.65 -1.64 -2.21
C ASN A 155 -3.21 -2.21 -3.51
N GLY A 156 -4.47 -2.62 -3.45
CA GLY A 156 -5.26 -3.04 -4.59
C GLY A 156 -5.82 -1.86 -5.39
N SER A 157 -6.99 -2.06 -5.93
CA SER A 157 -7.78 -1.04 -6.63
C SER A 157 -9.16 -1.59 -6.92
N ILE A 158 -10.16 -0.75 -7.06
CA ILE A 158 -11.43 -1.16 -7.66
C ILE A 158 -11.24 -1.75 -9.08
N SER A 159 -10.14 -1.40 -9.77
CA SER A 159 -9.73 -2.03 -11.03
C SER A 159 -9.35 -3.51 -10.91
N ALA A 160 -9.23 -4.04 -9.68
CA ALA A 160 -9.13 -5.48 -9.45
C ALA A 160 -10.47 -6.21 -9.61
N HIS A 161 -11.57 -5.49 -9.81
CA HIS A 161 -12.92 -6.00 -9.95
C HIS A 161 -13.57 -5.54 -11.25
N VAL A 162 -13.52 -4.23 -11.53
CA VAL A 162 -14.17 -3.63 -12.70
C VAL A 162 -13.14 -2.75 -13.44
N PRO A 163 -12.79 -3.11 -14.69
CA PRO A 163 -11.83 -2.33 -15.48
C PRO A 163 -12.40 -0.99 -15.94
N ARG A 164 -11.51 -0.09 -16.33
CA ARG A 164 -11.83 1.06 -17.19
C ARG A 164 -11.36 0.78 -18.62
N PRO A 165 -11.94 1.41 -19.62
CA PRO A 165 -11.36 1.40 -20.97
C PRO A 165 -9.89 1.84 -20.94
N ASN A 166 -9.09 1.28 -21.84
CA ASN A 166 -7.71 1.68 -22.06
C ASN A 166 -6.77 1.55 -20.84
N SER A 167 -7.03 0.56 -19.96
CA SER A 167 -6.29 0.35 -18.70
C SER A 167 -5.72 -1.07 -18.54
N ALA A 168 -5.57 -1.82 -19.63
CA ALA A 168 -5.26 -3.25 -19.58
C ALA A 168 -4.05 -3.62 -18.68
N PRO A 169 -2.86 -2.98 -18.75
CA PRO A 169 -1.74 -3.35 -17.90
C PRO A 169 -2.02 -3.14 -16.40
N TYR A 170 -2.64 -2.00 -16.07
CA TYR A 170 -2.99 -1.68 -14.69
C TYR A 170 -4.04 -2.65 -14.15
N THR A 171 -5.12 -2.86 -14.90
CA THR A 171 -6.20 -3.79 -14.55
C THR A 171 -5.68 -5.21 -14.35
N ALA A 172 -4.87 -5.73 -15.28
CA ALA A 172 -4.28 -7.06 -15.18
C ALA A 172 -3.44 -7.21 -13.91
N THR A 173 -2.57 -6.22 -13.60
CA THR A 173 -1.73 -6.28 -12.41
C THR A 173 -2.55 -6.19 -11.12
N LYS A 174 -3.61 -5.39 -11.06
CA LYS A 174 -4.46 -5.29 -9.87
C LYS A 174 -5.30 -6.55 -9.61
N HIS A 175 -5.76 -7.25 -10.67
CA HIS A 175 -6.33 -8.59 -10.53
C HIS A 175 -5.28 -9.61 -10.03
N ALA A 176 -4.07 -9.56 -10.55
CA ALA A 176 -2.97 -10.44 -10.12
C ALA A 176 -2.59 -10.22 -8.64
N VAL A 177 -2.58 -8.97 -8.16
CA VAL A 177 -2.35 -8.66 -6.74
C VAL A 177 -3.42 -9.31 -5.85
N THR A 178 -4.66 -9.42 -6.29
CA THR A 178 -5.71 -10.15 -5.56
C THR A 178 -5.37 -11.63 -5.39
N GLY A 179 -4.83 -12.26 -6.44
CA GLY A 179 -4.31 -13.63 -6.37
C GLY A 179 -3.13 -13.76 -5.41
N LEU A 180 -2.16 -12.83 -5.50
CA LEU A 180 -1.01 -12.76 -4.59
C LEU A 180 -1.46 -12.61 -3.13
N THR A 181 -2.42 -11.73 -2.85
CA THR A 181 -2.96 -11.52 -1.50
C THR A 181 -3.56 -12.79 -0.92
N ARG A 182 -4.35 -13.52 -1.71
CA ARG A 182 -4.97 -14.78 -1.28
C ARG A 182 -3.93 -15.86 -0.97
N SER A 183 -2.94 -16.04 -1.86
CA SER A 183 -1.86 -17.01 -1.67
C SER A 183 -1.01 -16.64 -0.44
N THR A 184 -0.61 -15.38 -0.32
CA THR A 184 0.16 -14.87 0.83
C THR A 184 -0.59 -15.09 2.16
N SER A 185 -1.90 -14.84 2.17
CA SER A 185 -2.75 -15.06 3.36
C SER A 185 -2.80 -16.54 3.76
N LEU A 186 -2.85 -17.44 2.78
CA LEU A 186 -2.85 -18.89 3.03
C LEU A 186 -1.50 -19.36 3.58
N ASP A 187 -0.41 -18.98 2.92
CA ASP A 187 0.95 -19.41 3.26
C ASP A 187 1.44 -18.82 4.59
N GLY A 188 0.92 -17.65 4.97
CA GLY A 188 1.28 -16.93 6.19
C GLY A 188 0.71 -17.51 7.48
N ARG A 189 -0.41 -18.26 7.42
CA ARG A 189 -1.17 -18.73 8.60
C ARG A 189 -0.32 -19.42 9.64
N LYS A 190 0.52 -20.37 9.23
CA LYS A 190 1.38 -21.15 10.14
C LYS A 190 2.51 -20.33 10.79
N TYR A 191 2.69 -19.10 10.37
CA TYR A 191 3.74 -18.19 10.86
C TYR A 191 3.18 -16.93 11.52
N ASN A 192 1.89 -16.88 11.78
CA ASN A 192 1.22 -15.69 12.32
C ASN A 192 1.35 -14.46 11.39
N ILE A 193 1.47 -14.67 10.10
CA ILE A 193 1.53 -13.59 9.11
C ILE A 193 0.14 -13.42 8.50
N ALA A 194 -0.51 -12.30 8.80
CA ALA A 194 -1.77 -11.90 8.21
C ALA A 194 -1.53 -11.15 6.90
N CYS A 195 -2.33 -11.41 5.86
CA CYS A 195 -2.28 -10.65 4.62
C CYS A 195 -3.68 -10.23 4.21
N GLY A 196 -3.83 -8.96 3.88
CA GLY A 196 -5.07 -8.37 3.35
C GLY A 196 -4.79 -7.39 2.22
N GLN A 197 -5.88 -6.93 1.60
CA GLN A 197 -5.84 -5.99 0.48
C GLN A 197 -6.82 -4.86 0.74
N ILE A 198 -6.40 -3.63 0.43
CA ILE A 198 -7.27 -2.47 0.38
C ILE A 198 -7.47 -2.07 -1.08
N ASP A 199 -8.71 -2.15 -1.56
CA ASP A 199 -9.09 -1.75 -2.91
C ASP A 199 -9.55 -0.31 -2.89
N ILE A 200 -8.72 0.57 -3.45
CA ILE A 200 -8.91 2.00 -3.39
C ILE A 200 -9.53 2.47 -4.70
N GLY A 201 -10.55 3.31 -4.58
CA GLY A 201 -11.07 4.08 -5.69
C GLY A 201 -10.17 5.28 -6.02
N ASN A 202 -10.76 6.39 -6.45
CA ASN A 202 -10.01 7.58 -6.83
C ASN A 202 -9.61 8.38 -5.58
N ALA A 203 -8.40 8.23 -5.08
CA ALA A 203 -7.85 9.12 -4.05
C ALA A 203 -7.19 10.36 -4.69
N ALA A 204 -7.35 11.52 -4.09
CA ALA A 204 -6.83 12.81 -4.57
C ALA A 204 -5.29 12.86 -4.45
N THR A 205 -4.60 12.26 -5.40
CA THR A 205 -3.14 12.23 -5.51
C THR A 205 -2.72 12.80 -6.87
N GLU A 206 -1.44 13.15 -7.04
CA GLU A 206 -0.91 13.59 -8.35
C GLU A 206 -1.29 12.61 -9.48
N MET A 207 -1.22 11.30 -9.21
CA MET A 207 -1.59 10.26 -10.17
C MET A 207 -3.07 10.35 -10.58
N ALA A 208 -3.94 10.76 -9.66
CA ALA A 208 -5.38 10.76 -9.85
C ALA A 208 -5.95 12.14 -10.27
N MET A 209 -5.15 13.19 -10.31
CA MET A 209 -5.64 14.53 -10.71
C MET A 209 -6.29 14.55 -12.09
N ARG A 210 -5.74 13.80 -13.04
CA ARG A 210 -6.33 13.66 -14.38
C ARG A 210 -7.71 13.04 -14.38
N ILE A 211 -8.04 12.24 -13.35
CA ILE A 211 -9.37 11.60 -13.20
C ILE A 211 -10.44 12.66 -12.93
N ALA A 212 -10.08 13.71 -12.19
CA ALA A 212 -10.99 14.84 -11.92
C ALA A 212 -11.26 15.68 -13.18
N GLU A 213 -10.35 15.68 -14.15
CA GLU A 213 -10.52 16.37 -15.44
C GLU A 213 -11.39 15.54 -16.40
N GLY A 214 -11.35 14.21 -16.33
CA GLY A 214 -12.15 13.29 -17.11
C GLY A 214 -11.42 12.02 -17.47
N VAL A 215 -12.14 10.91 -17.42
CA VAL A 215 -11.65 9.58 -17.82
C VAL A 215 -12.64 8.88 -18.73
N PRO A 216 -12.18 7.96 -19.61
CA PRO A 216 -13.04 7.15 -20.45
C PRO A 216 -14.04 6.34 -19.64
N GLN A 217 -15.30 6.35 -20.05
CA GLN A 217 -16.37 5.56 -19.48
C GLN A 217 -16.70 4.40 -20.42
N ALA A 218 -17.43 3.39 -19.91
CA ALA A 218 -17.81 2.20 -20.68
C ALA A 218 -18.69 2.55 -21.92
N ASP A 219 -19.43 3.65 -21.85
CA ASP A 219 -20.26 4.16 -22.96
C ASP A 219 -19.49 4.99 -24.00
N GLY A 220 -18.14 5.06 -23.88
CA GLY A 220 -17.28 5.84 -24.76
C GLY A 220 -17.21 7.33 -24.42
N SER A 221 -17.99 7.85 -23.49
CA SER A 221 -17.93 9.23 -23.05
C SER A 221 -16.70 9.47 -22.16
N ILE A 222 -16.26 10.74 -22.06
CA ILE A 222 -15.24 11.17 -21.09
C ILE A 222 -15.96 11.97 -20.00
N ARG A 223 -15.82 11.52 -18.75
CA ARG A 223 -16.46 12.20 -17.61
C ARG A 223 -15.52 12.32 -16.42
N PRO A 224 -15.56 13.42 -15.65
CA PRO A 224 -14.88 13.51 -14.38
C PRO A 224 -15.49 12.52 -13.37
N GLU A 225 -14.63 11.97 -12.52
CA GLU A 225 -15.07 11.10 -11.42
C GLU A 225 -14.66 11.72 -10.07
N PRO A 226 -15.49 11.57 -9.03
CA PRO A 226 -15.20 12.10 -7.72
C PRO A 226 -13.97 11.43 -7.09
N LEU A 227 -13.24 12.21 -6.30
CA LEU A 227 -12.06 11.79 -5.55
C LEU A 227 -12.39 11.74 -4.05
N ILE A 228 -11.64 10.93 -3.31
CA ILE A 228 -11.60 10.95 -1.84
C ILE A 228 -10.29 11.54 -1.34
N ASP A 229 -10.30 12.10 -0.14
CA ASP A 229 -9.09 12.54 0.54
C ASP A 229 -8.20 11.33 0.87
N PRO A 230 -6.89 11.37 0.57
CA PRO A 230 -5.96 10.29 0.92
C PRO A 230 -5.90 9.96 2.42
N SER A 231 -6.27 10.89 3.31
CA SER A 231 -6.36 10.63 4.76
C SER A 231 -7.36 9.53 5.09
N ILE A 232 -8.49 9.44 4.36
CA ILE A 232 -9.48 8.37 4.53
C ILE A 232 -8.85 7.00 4.25
N VAL A 233 -7.95 6.93 3.27
CA VAL A 233 -7.21 5.69 2.97
C VAL A 233 -6.22 5.38 4.09
N ALA A 234 -5.54 6.41 4.64
CA ALA A 234 -4.64 6.21 5.77
C ALA A 234 -5.37 5.69 7.01
N ASP A 235 -6.53 6.23 7.34
CA ASP A 235 -7.37 5.76 8.44
C ASP A 235 -7.80 4.29 8.26
N ALA A 236 -8.16 3.90 7.03
CA ALA A 236 -8.50 2.53 6.71
C ALA A 236 -7.30 1.57 6.87
N VAL A 237 -6.10 1.97 6.42
CA VAL A 237 -4.88 1.18 6.61
C VAL A 237 -4.51 1.09 8.09
N LEU A 238 -4.64 2.18 8.85
CA LEU A 238 -4.42 2.19 10.30
C LEU A 238 -5.39 1.24 11.01
N TYR A 239 -6.67 1.25 10.64
CA TYR A 239 -7.63 0.28 11.17
C TYR A 239 -7.20 -1.15 10.88
N MET A 240 -6.86 -1.49 9.63
CA MET A 240 -6.36 -2.83 9.29
C MET A 240 -5.10 -3.20 10.10
N ALA A 241 -4.19 -2.24 10.29
CA ALA A 241 -2.92 -2.43 11.03
C ALA A 241 -3.11 -2.57 12.54
N SER A 242 -4.19 -2.02 13.11
CA SER A 242 -4.49 -2.06 14.53
C SER A 242 -4.99 -3.43 15.02
N LEU A 243 -5.53 -4.24 14.12
CA LEU A 243 -6.10 -5.54 14.48
C LEU A 243 -5.03 -6.50 15.02
N PRO A 244 -5.36 -7.36 15.99
CA PRO A 244 -4.48 -8.44 16.41
C PRO A 244 -4.26 -9.43 15.25
N LEU A 245 -3.14 -10.19 15.29
CA LEU A 245 -2.77 -11.08 14.17
C LEU A 245 -3.72 -12.27 13.98
N ASN A 246 -4.55 -12.60 14.98
CA ASN A 246 -5.60 -13.61 14.86
C ASN A 246 -6.88 -13.10 14.18
N ALA A 247 -6.94 -11.80 13.85
CA ALA A 247 -8.01 -11.18 13.08
C ALA A 247 -7.44 -10.47 11.84
N ASN A 248 -8.11 -10.60 10.72
CA ASN A 248 -7.66 -10.01 9.45
C ASN A 248 -8.83 -9.44 8.66
N VAL A 249 -8.65 -8.22 8.16
CA VAL A 249 -9.45 -7.70 7.05
C VAL A 249 -8.84 -8.25 5.76
N GLN A 250 -9.50 -9.25 5.18
CA GLN A 250 -9.00 -9.92 3.98
C GLN A 250 -9.08 -9.00 2.75
N PHE A 251 -10.22 -8.32 2.58
CA PHE A 251 -10.44 -7.31 1.55
C PHE A 251 -11.25 -6.16 2.12
N MET A 252 -10.88 -4.93 1.74
CA MET A 252 -11.59 -3.71 2.07
C MET A 252 -11.65 -2.81 0.84
N THR A 253 -12.82 -2.30 0.50
CA THR A 253 -12.99 -1.32 -0.58
C THR A 253 -13.28 0.05 0.02
N VAL A 254 -12.49 1.06 -0.39
CA VAL A 254 -12.64 2.46 0.03
C VAL A 254 -12.67 3.35 -1.20
N MET A 255 -13.78 4.07 -1.40
CA MET A 255 -13.97 4.88 -2.61
C MET A 255 -14.93 6.04 -2.35
N ALA A 256 -14.95 7.02 -3.27
CA ALA A 256 -15.94 8.10 -3.22
C ALA A 256 -17.36 7.53 -3.43
N THR A 257 -18.32 7.96 -2.59
CA THR A 257 -19.70 7.46 -2.62
C THR A 257 -20.37 7.58 -3.99
N LYS A 258 -20.05 8.67 -4.73
CA LYS A 258 -20.64 8.94 -6.05
C LYS A 258 -19.78 8.42 -7.21
N MET A 259 -18.71 7.69 -6.92
CA MET A 259 -17.87 7.11 -7.96
C MET A 259 -18.60 5.96 -8.67
N PRO A 260 -18.59 5.91 -10.01
CA PRO A 260 -19.21 4.80 -10.74
C PRO A 260 -18.39 3.52 -10.52
N PHE A 261 -18.99 2.56 -9.82
CA PHE A 261 -18.42 1.23 -9.55
C PHE A 261 -19.52 0.17 -9.60
N ILE A 262 -20.46 0.20 -8.65
CA ILE A 262 -21.67 -0.62 -8.72
C ILE A 262 -22.60 -0.03 -9.79
N GLY A 263 -23.12 -0.86 -10.66
CA GLY A 263 -23.96 -0.44 -11.79
C GLY A 263 -23.19 0.16 -12.97
N ARG A 264 -21.86 0.03 -12.98
CA ARG A 264 -21.02 0.33 -14.15
C ARG A 264 -21.13 -0.85 -15.14
N GLY A 265 -21.58 -0.60 -16.34
CA GLY A 265 -21.66 -1.57 -17.45
C GLY A 265 -23.00 -1.64 -18.02
#